data_768dcdc7c2d30c6a74e35941cafc00ae
#
_entry.id   768dcdc7c2d30c6a74e35941cafc00ae
#
_cell.length_a   1.000
_cell.length_b   1.000
_cell.length_c   1.000
_cell.angle_alpha   90.00
_cell.angle_beta   90.00
_cell.angle_gamma   90.00
#
_symmetry.space_group_name_H-M   'P 1'
#
loop_
_entity.id
_entity.type
_entity.pdbx_description
1 polymer ?
#
loop_
_entity_poly.entity_id
_entity_poly.type
_entity_poly.pdbx_seq_one_letter_code
_entity_poly.pdbx_strand_id
1 'polypeptide(L)'
;MDVIKEFAAWMKENSSLSDSSVYKYSRAVNTVSSDMLERGVISESLLEMPSLILDRAVSDILKDDAFVFKNTTGNNMYSNSLKQFRLFRAVECVYDASPETVKSVIDNYETLTETERSALVKSRIGQGLFKKRLLHKYENKCVVTGIDEKKLLIASHVKPWAVCSNAERLSAENGLLLTPTFDKLFDRGLITFSESGRIYFSSQLSESVIDKLHISEGDSFDLKISTELKQNLQYHQDVVFVTQKRGKAI
;
A
#
# COMPACT_ATOMS: atom_id res chain seq x y z
N MET A 1 -10.67 8.76 14.55
CA MET A 1 -9.58 9.69 14.21
C MET A 1 -10.19 10.81 13.39
N ASP A 2 -9.69 12.04 13.50
CA ASP A 2 -10.29 13.20 12.81
C ASP A 2 -9.55 13.44 11.50
N VAL A 3 -10.11 12.91 10.40
CA VAL A 3 -9.55 12.98 9.03
C VAL A 3 -9.16 14.42 8.63
N ILE A 4 -9.91 15.42 9.10
CA ILE A 4 -9.61 16.83 8.79
C ILE A 4 -8.30 17.29 9.46
N LYS A 5 -8.03 16.83 10.70
CA LYS A 5 -6.78 17.14 11.40
C LYS A 5 -5.59 16.43 10.76
N GLU A 6 -5.77 15.18 10.37
CA GLU A 6 -4.76 14.39 9.67
C GLU A 6 -4.43 15.01 8.31
N PHE A 7 -5.44 15.42 7.55
CA PHE A 7 -5.28 16.11 6.29
C PHE A 7 -4.54 17.45 6.45
N ALA A 8 -4.88 18.23 7.48
CA ALA A 8 -4.19 19.48 7.77
C ALA A 8 -2.70 19.25 8.13
N ALA A 9 -2.40 18.27 8.96
CA ALA A 9 -1.02 17.88 9.29
C ALA A 9 -0.24 17.43 8.05
N TRP A 10 -0.84 16.56 7.24
CA TRP A 10 -0.24 16.10 5.99
C TRP A 10 0.09 17.25 5.03
N MET A 11 -0.83 18.22 4.85
CA MET A 11 -0.57 19.38 3.99
C MET A 11 0.62 20.23 4.48
N LYS A 12 0.79 20.38 5.80
CA LYS A 12 1.94 21.10 6.37
C LYS A 12 3.27 20.45 6.03
N GLU A 13 3.30 19.13 6.00
CA GLU A 13 4.52 18.34 5.73
C GLU A 13 4.81 18.18 4.24
N ASN A 14 3.77 18.13 3.39
CA ASN A 14 3.89 17.71 1.99
C ASN A 14 3.53 18.81 0.98
N SER A 15 3.34 20.06 1.42
CA SER A 15 3.07 21.17 0.52
C SER A 15 3.75 22.46 1.00
N SER A 16 3.91 23.42 0.08
CA SER A 16 4.41 24.77 0.40
C SER A 16 3.30 25.77 0.80
N LEU A 17 2.14 25.25 1.21
CA LEU A 17 1.00 26.09 1.59
C LEU A 17 1.24 26.83 2.92
N SER A 18 0.77 28.08 3.00
CA SER A 18 0.76 28.83 4.26
C SER A 18 -0.20 28.18 5.26
N ASP A 19 0.03 28.38 6.57
CA ASP A 19 -0.87 27.89 7.64
C ASP A 19 -2.32 28.36 7.44
N SER A 20 -2.52 29.58 6.94
CA SER A 20 -3.85 30.10 6.60
C SER A 20 -4.50 29.31 5.46
N SER A 21 -3.74 28.89 4.44
CA SER A 21 -4.25 28.09 3.33
C SER A 21 -4.55 26.64 3.79
N VAL A 22 -3.68 26.06 4.58
CA VAL A 22 -3.90 24.73 5.20
C VAL A 22 -5.20 24.72 6.01
N TYR A 23 -5.40 25.72 6.86
CA TYR A 23 -6.62 25.85 7.66
C TYR A 23 -7.88 25.99 6.78
N LYS A 24 -7.83 26.82 5.75
CA LYS A 24 -8.97 27.01 4.82
C LYS A 24 -9.26 25.73 4.02
N TYR A 25 -8.23 25.10 3.47
CA TYR A 25 -8.39 23.90 2.63
C TYR A 25 -8.89 22.71 3.43
N SER A 26 -8.38 22.48 4.64
CA SER A 26 -8.84 21.36 5.46
C SER A 26 -10.34 21.45 5.81
N ARG A 27 -10.87 22.65 6.01
CA ARG A 27 -12.30 22.86 6.26
C ARG A 27 -13.16 22.89 4.99
N ALA A 28 -12.60 23.35 3.87
CA ALA A 28 -13.32 23.45 2.62
C ALA A 28 -13.79 22.09 2.10
N VAL A 29 -13.02 21.02 2.32
CA VAL A 29 -13.43 19.65 1.98
C VAL A 29 -14.74 19.26 2.67
N ASN A 30 -14.85 19.53 3.97
CA ASN A 30 -16.07 19.23 4.71
C ASN A 30 -17.26 20.06 4.23
N THR A 31 -17.03 21.35 3.93
CA THR A 31 -18.05 22.24 3.38
C THR A 31 -18.56 21.73 2.04
N VAL A 32 -17.66 21.31 1.15
CA VAL A 32 -18.03 20.72 -0.16
C VAL A 32 -18.76 19.39 0.03
N SER A 33 -18.26 18.54 0.92
CA SER A 33 -18.87 17.25 1.22
C SER A 33 -20.34 17.41 1.66
N SER A 34 -20.62 18.29 2.61
CA SER A 34 -21.97 18.53 3.12
C SER A 34 -22.90 19.12 2.03
N ASP A 35 -22.43 20.11 1.28
CA ASP A 35 -23.19 20.77 0.21
C ASP A 35 -23.56 19.75 -0.91
N MET A 36 -22.61 18.90 -1.32
CA MET A 36 -22.83 17.92 -2.36
C MET A 36 -23.72 16.74 -1.92
N LEU A 37 -23.65 16.37 -0.64
CA LEU A 37 -24.58 15.41 -0.04
C LEU A 37 -26.03 15.93 -0.03
N GLU A 38 -26.23 17.15 0.47
CA GLU A 38 -27.56 17.78 0.52
C GLU A 38 -28.19 17.91 -0.87
N ARG A 39 -27.37 18.10 -1.87
CA ARG A 39 -27.82 18.23 -3.28
C ARG A 39 -27.93 16.88 -3.99
N GLY A 40 -27.57 15.77 -3.37
CA GLY A 40 -27.64 14.43 -3.96
C GLY A 40 -26.62 14.19 -5.08
N VAL A 41 -25.56 15.03 -5.20
CA VAL A 41 -24.48 14.85 -6.16
C VAL A 41 -23.58 13.68 -5.77
N ILE A 42 -23.42 13.47 -4.46
CA ILE A 42 -22.71 12.33 -3.88
C ILE A 42 -23.63 11.61 -2.88
N SER A 43 -23.40 10.31 -2.69
CA SER A 43 -24.21 9.44 -1.83
C SER A 43 -23.67 9.25 -0.41
N GLU A 44 -22.41 9.61 -0.18
CA GLU A 44 -21.73 9.50 1.12
C GLU A 44 -20.70 10.62 1.29
N SER A 45 -20.23 10.83 2.52
CA SER A 45 -19.25 11.90 2.82
C SER A 45 -17.91 11.66 2.11
N LEU A 46 -17.35 12.72 1.49
CA LEU A 46 -15.99 12.68 0.91
C LEU A 46 -14.95 12.24 1.93
N LEU A 47 -15.17 12.54 3.23
CA LEU A 47 -14.22 12.19 4.30
C LEU A 47 -14.19 10.69 4.60
N GLU A 48 -15.26 9.97 4.25
CA GLU A 48 -15.43 8.54 4.49
C GLU A 48 -15.19 7.70 3.24
N MET A 49 -15.23 8.33 2.06
CA MET A 49 -15.05 7.63 0.78
C MET A 49 -13.68 6.98 0.66
N PRO A 50 -13.63 5.71 0.21
CA PRO A 50 -12.39 5.10 -0.28
C PRO A 50 -11.81 5.91 -1.46
N SER A 51 -10.48 5.99 -1.56
CA SER A 51 -9.79 6.84 -2.57
C SER A 51 -10.26 6.61 -4.01
N LEU A 52 -10.63 5.39 -4.36
CA LEU A 52 -11.13 5.06 -5.71
C LEU A 52 -12.48 5.71 -6.02
N ILE A 53 -13.39 5.69 -5.03
CA ILE A 53 -14.73 6.28 -5.16
C ILE A 53 -14.61 7.81 -5.07
N LEU A 54 -13.72 8.29 -4.21
CA LEU A 54 -13.41 9.71 -4.04
C LEU A 54 -12.98 10.37 -5.36
N ASP A 55 -12.11 9.73 -6.15
CA ASP A 55 -11.65 10.27 -7.42
C ASP A 55 -12.81 10.50 -8.39
N ARG A 56 -13.73 9.55 -8.47
CA ARG A 56 -14.93 9.66 -9.30
C ARG A 56 -15.86 10.74 -8.76
N ALA A 57 -16.15 10.73 -7.46
CA ALA A 57 -17.01 11.71 -6.81
C ALA A 57 -16.50 13.15 -7.03
N VAL A 58 -15.19 13.37 -6.84
CA VAL A 58 -14.57 14.68 -7.10
C VAL A 58 -14.67 15.07 -8.58
N SER A 59 -14.48 14.13 -9.51
CA SER A 59 -14.66 14.41 -10.96
C SER A 59 -16.08 14.83 -11.29
N ASP A 60 -17.08 14.23 -10.66
CA ASP A 60 -18.50 14.58 -10.86
C ASP A 60 -18.83 15.94 -10.20
N ILE A 61 -18.31 16.22 -9.00
CA ILE A 61 -18.42 17.53 -8.33
C ILE A 61 -17.83 18.67 -9.18
N LEU A 62 -16.67 18.46 -9.78
CA LEU A 62 -16.00 19.48 -10.61
C LEU A 62 -16.79 19.84 -11.88
N LYS A 63 -17.77 19.03 -12.29
CA LYS A 63 -18.67 19.27 -13.44
C LYS A 63 -20.01 19.85 -13.03
N ASP A 64 -20.32 19.88 -11.74
CA ASP A 64 -21.58 20.42 -11.23
C ASP A 64 -21.61 21.95 -11.35
N ASP A 65 -22.63 22.50 -12.03
CA ASP A 65 -22.71 23.94 -12.33
C ASP A 65 -22.72 24.83 -11.08
N ALA A 66 -23.39 24.40 -10.01
CA ALA A 66 -23.43 25.20 -8.79
C ALA A 66 -22.09 25.12 -8.03
N PHE A 67 -21.40 23.98 -8.07
CA PHE A 67 -20.03 23.90 -7.56
C PHE A 67 -19.11 24.82 -8.35
N VAL A 68 -19.17 24.80 -9.68
CA VAL A 68 -18.35 25.65 -10.56
C VAL A 68 -18.57 27.13 -10.22
N PHE A 69 -19.83 27.57 -10.07
CA PHE A 69 -20.14 28.93 -9.66
C PHE A 69 -19.56 29.28 -8.29
N LYS A 70 -19.78 28.46 -7.26
CA LYS A 70 -19.24 28.62 -5.91
C LYS A 70 -17.72 28.65 -5.90
N ASN A 71 -17.07 27.78 -6.66
CA ASN A 71 -15.62 27.66 -6.76
C ASN A 71 -14.99 28.88 -7.41
N THR A 72 -15.59 29.40 -8.48
CA THR A 72 -15.14 30.62 -9.17
C THR A 72 -15.22 31.84 -8.25
N THR A 73 -16.33 32.00 -7.54
CA THR A 73 -16.50 33.07 -6.52
C THR A 73 -15.50 32.93 -5.38
N GLY A 74 -15.11 31.71 -5.02
CA GLY A 74 -14.11 31.41 -3.98
C GLY A 74 -12.66 31.38 -4.47
N ASN A 75 -12.34 31.96 -5.62
CA ASN A 75 -10.99 31.99 -6.19
C ASN A 75 -10.36 30.57 -6.30
N ASN A 76 -11.13 29.59 -6.73
CA ASN A 76 -10.74 28.19 -6.88
C ASN A 76 -10.27 27.51 -5.58
N MET A 77 -10.62 28.06 -4.42
CA MET A 77 -10.23 27.50 -3.12
C MET A 77 -10.78 26.09 -2.93
N TYR A 78 -12.02 25.85 -3.32
CA TYR A 78 -12.69 24.56 -3.15
C TYR A 78 -12.08 23.47 -4.04
N SER A 79 -11.83 23.75 -5.31
CA SER A 79 -11.19 22.80 -6.22
C SER A 79 -9.75 22.51 -5.82
N ASN A 80 -8.98 23.50 -5.38
CA ASN A 80 -7.64 23.32 -4.84
C ASN A 80 -7.64 22.48 -3.56
N SER A 81 -8.63 22.67 -2.69
CA SER A 81 -8.82 21.85 -1.49
C SER A 81 -9.10 20.39 -1.85
N LEU A 82 -10.04 20.14 -2.78
CA LEU A 82 -10.35 18.78 -3.28
C LEU A 82 -9.14 18.11 -3.92
N LYS A 83 -8.32 18.87 -4.67
CA LYS A 83 -7.07 18.40 -5.26
C LYS A 83 -6.09 17.91 -4.17
N GLN A 84 -5.86 18.71 -3.14
CA GLN A 84 -5.00 18.33 -2.03
C GLN A 84 -5.56 17.13 -1.25
N PHE A 85 -6.87 17.08 -1.07
CA PHE A 85 -7.50 15.96 -0.37
C PHE A 85 -7.41 14.65 -1.15
N ARG A 86 -7.55 14.68 -2.48
CA ARG A 86 -7.29 13.50 -3.34
C ARG A 86 -5.86 12.99 -3.20
N LEU A 87 -4.87 13.91 -3.19
CA LEU A 87 -3.46 13.55 -2.98
C LEU A 87 -3.24 12.93 -1.59
N PHE A 88 -3.79 13.53 -0.54
CA PHE A 88 -3.74 13.00 0.82
C PHE A 88 -4.29 11.58 0.88
N ARG A 89 -5.50 11.36 0.34
CA ARG A 89 -6.13 10.03 0.33
C ARG A 89 -5.39 9.02 -0.54
N ALA A 90 -4.77 9.46 -1.64
CA ALA A 90 -3.94 8.60 -2.47
C ALA A 90 -2.66 8.16 -1.74
N VAL A 91 -2.04 9.07 -0.98
CA VAL A 91 -0.82 8.80 -0.19
C VAL A 91 -1.13 8.00 1.07
N GLU A 92 -2.27 8.23 1.73
CA GLU A 92 -2.73 7.45 2.89
C GLU A 92 -2.85 5.94 2.56
N CYS A 93 -3.12 5.61 1.30
CA CYS A 93 -3.11 4.23 0.83
C CYS A 93 -1.69 3.64 0.67
N VAL A 94 -0.65 4.47 0.75
CA VAL A 94 0.75 4.07 0.69
C VAL A 94 1.26 3.91 2.14
N TYR A 95 0.79 2.88 2.81
CA TYR A 95 1.23 2.57 4.17
C TYR A 95 2.75 2.28 4.15
N ASP A 96 3.54 3.06 4.89
CA ASP A 96 5.01 2.96 4.97
C ASP A 96 5.79 3.30 3.67
N ALA A 97 5.27 4.13 2.80
CA ALA A 97 6.07 4.62 1.69
C ALA A 97 7.24 5.47 2.20
N SER A 98 8.41 5.28 1.60
CA SER A 98 9.53 6.21 1.84
C SER A 98 9.14 7.63 1.42
N PRO A 99 9.76 8.67 2.01
CA PRO A 99 9.54 10.07 1.59
C PRO A 99 9.70 10.27 0.08
N GLU A 100 10.63 9.56 -0.55
CA GLU A 100 10.87 9.60 -2.00
C GLU A 100 9.68 9.03 -2.78
N THR A 101 9.08 7.94 -2.30
CA THR A 101 7.88 7.33 -2.92
C THR A 101 6.67 8.26 -2.79
N VAL A 102 6.47 8.88 -1.64
CA VAL A 102 5.42 9.88 -1.42
C VAL A 102 5.60 11.05 -2.37
N LYS A 103 6.83 11.58 -2.46
CA LYS A 103 7.17 12.67 -3.37
C LYS A 103 6.93 12.31 -4.82
N SER A 104 7.37 11.13 -5.26
CA SER A 104 7.12 10.62 -6.62
C SER A 104 5.62 10.50 -6.95
N VAL A 105 4.79 10.10 -5.98
CA VAL A 105 3.32 10.07 -6.16
C VAL A 105 2.78 11.47 -6.32
N ILE A 106 3.21 12.42 -5.49
CA ILE A 106 2.77 13.82 -5.54
C ILE A 106 3.17 14.46 -6.88
N ASP A 107 4.45 14.33 -7.27
CA ASP A 107 5.01 14.99 -8.46
C ASP A 107 4.38 14.45 -9.77
N ASN A 108 4.04 13.18 -9.83
CA ASN A 108 3.49 12.55 -11.03
C ASN A 108 1.97 12.50 -11.09
N TYR A 109 1.26 12.71 -9.96
CA TYR A 109 -0.18 12.51 -9.91
C TYR A 109 -0.96 13.39 -10.90
N GLU A 110 -0.50 14.61 -11.13
CA GLU A 110 -1.15 15.58 -12.03
C GLU A 110 -0.91 15.32 -13.52
N THR A 111 0.19 14.67 -13.85
CA THR A 111 0.57 14.33 -15.24
C THR A 111 -0.09 13.05 -15.74
N LEU A 112 -0.63 12.23 -14.84
CA LEU A 112 -1.28 10.97 -15.17
C LEU A 112 -2.68 11.18 -15.76
N THR A 113 -3.03 10.36 -16.73
CA THR A 113 -4.40 10.24 -17.22
C THR A 113 -5.33 9.68 -16.13
N GLU A 114 -6.64 9.88 -16.29
CA GLU A 114 -7.65 9.36 -15.33
C GLU A 114 -7.55 7.84 -15.15
N THR A 115 -7.26 7.13 -16.24
CA THR A 115 -7.09 5.66 -16.22
C THR A 115 -5.85 5.26 -15.44
N GLU A 116 -4.74 5.95 -15.63
CA GLU A 116 -3.48 5.70 -14.91
C GLU A 116 -3.60 6.04 -13.42
N ARG A 117 -4.26 7.15 -13.09
CA ARG A 117 -4.58 7.50 -11.69
C ARG A 117 -5.41 6.41 -11.02
N SER A 118 -6.47 5.97 -11.67
CA SER A 118 -7.34 4.89 -11.16
C SER A 118 -6.56 3.59 -10.96
N ALA A 119 -5.67 3.24 -11.89
CA ALA A 119 -4.82 2.06 -11.76
C ALA A 119 -3.81 2.19 -10.61
N LEU A 120 -3.17 3.36 -10.47
CA LEU A 120 -2.23 3.64 -9.38
C LEU A 120 -2.93 3.58 -8.02
N VAL A 121 -4.07 4.24 -7.88
CA VAL A 121 -4.87 4.25 -6.65
C VAL A 121 -5.33 2.84 -6.29
N LYS A 122 -5.87 2.06 -7.25
CA LYS A 122 -6.27 0.66 -7.02
C LYS A 122 -5.10 -0.20 -6.55
N SER A 123 -3.94 -0.05 -7.18
CA SER A 123 -2.72 -0.79 -6.80
C SER A 123 -2.29 -0.44 -5.37
N ARG A 124 -2.31 0.84 -5.00
CA ARG A 124 -1.89 1.31 -3.67
C ARG A 124 -2.88 0.94 -2.57
N ILE A 125 -4.18 1.10 -2.82
CA ILE A 125 -5.23 0.62 -1.89
C ILE A 125 -5.06 -0.88 -1.66
N GLY A 126 -4.82 -1.64 -2.74
CA GLY A 126 -4.59 -3.08 -2.64
C GLY A 126 -3.41 -3.43 -1.76
N GLN A 127 -2.27 -2.76 -1.94
CA GLN A 127 -1.07 -2.97 -1.12
C GLN A 127 -1.30 -2.61 0.36
N GLY A 128 -1.93 -1.49 0.64
CA GLY A 128 -2.28 -1.07 2.01
C GLY A 128 -3.22 -2.05 2.71
N LEU A 129 -4.26 -2.51 2.00
CA LEU A 129 -5.19 -3.50 2.53
C LEU A 129 -4.52 -4.86 2.76
N PHE A 130 -3.67 -5.30 1.84
CA PHE A 130 -2.88 -6.51 1.95
C PHE A 130 -1.98 -6.46 3.20
N LYS A 131 -1.21 -5.37 3.37
CA LYS A 131 -0.35 -5.18 4.55
C LYS A 131 -1.16 -5.19 5.85
N LYS A 132 -2.30 -4.48 5.90
CA LYS A 132 -3.18 -4.47 7.07
C LYS A 132 -3.67 -5.88 7.46
N ARG A 133 -4.02 -6.70 6.46
CA ARG A 133 -4.43 -8.09 6.68
C ARG A 133 -3.29 -8.94 7.24
N LEU A 134 -2.07 -8.78 6.71
CA LEU A 134 -0.90 -9.51 7.21
C LEU A 134 -0.48 -9.05 8.62
N LEU A 135 -0.53 -7.76 8.90
CA LEU A 135 -0.29 -7.25 10.26
C LEU A 135 -1.27 -7.88 11.26
N HIS A 136 -2.53 -8.05 10.88
CA HIS A 136 -3.52 -8.74 11.71
C HIS A 136 -3.21 -10.24 11.83
N LYS A 137 -2.99 -10.93 10.69
CA LYS A 137 -2.72 -12.39 10.66
C LYS A 137 -1.52 -12.77 11.52
N TYR A 138 -0.44 -11.99 11.47
CA TYR A 138 0.83 -12.26 12.16
C TYR A 138 1.02 -11.41 13.43
N GLU A 139 -0.05 -10.82 13.97
CA GLU A 139 -0.03 -10.08 15.23
C GLU A 139 1.04 -8.99 15.27
N ASN A 140 1.26 -8.31 14.15
CA ASN A 140 2.28 -7.27 13.93
C ASN A 140 3.72 -7.77 14.16
N LYS A 141 4.04 -9.04 13.90
CA LYS A 141 5.38 -9.61 14.08
C LYS A 141 5.90 -10.23 12.79
N CYS A 142 7.20 -10.03 12.53
CA CYS A 142 7.88 -10.78 11.47
C CYS A 142 7.84 -12.27 11.78
N VAL A 143 7.43 -13.09 10.82
CA VAL A 143 7.29 -14.55 11.03
C VAL A 143 8.62 -15.27 11.31
N VAL A 144 9.75 -14.68 10.91
CA VAL A 144 11.08 -15.27 11.10
C VAL A 144 11.77 -14.71 12.34
N THR A 145 11.84 -13.37 12.46
CA THR A 145 12.65 -12.73 13.51
C THR A 145 11.85 -12.38 14.76
N GLY A 146 10.51 -12.41 14.70
CA GLY A 146 9.65 -11.96 15.79
C GLY A 146 9.66 -10.45 16.04
N ILE A 147 10.41 -9.66 15.25
CA ILE A 147 10.45 -8.19 15.36
C ILE A 147 9.03 -7.64 15.12
N ASP A 148 8.58 -6.73 16.03
CA ASP A 148 7.25 -6.13 16.04
C ASP A 148 7.24 -4.62 15.76
N GLU A 149 8.38 -4.04 15.35
CA GLU A 149 8.44 -2.65 14.89
C GLU A 149 7.80 -2.54 13.49
N LYS A 150 6.58 -2.00 13.44
CA LYS A 150 5.76 -1.95 12.22
C LYS A 150 6.45 -1.28 11.03
N LYS A 151 7.36 -0.33 11.29
CA LYS A 151 8.14 0.37 10.25
C LYS A 151 9.14 -0.54 9.56
N LEU A 152 9.57 -1.62 10.22
CA LEU A 152 10.48 -2.61 9.68
C LEU A 152 9.76 -3.82 9.06
N LEU A 153 8.41 -3.86 9.08
CA LEU A 153 7.65 -4.98 8.57
C LEU A 153 7.19 -4.74 7.13
N ILE A 154 7.50 -5.68 6.25
CA ILE A 154 7.12 -5.70 4.85
C ILE A 154 6.08 -6.79 4.62
N ALA A 155 5.04 -6.46 3.87
CA ALA A 155 4.04 -7.40 3.38
C ALA A 155 4.56 -8.06 2.09
N SER A 156 5.16 -9.22 2.22
CA SER A 156 5.78 -9.98 1.13
C SER A 156 4.77 -10.92 0.49
N HIS A 157 4.63 -10.90 -0.85
CA HIS A 157 3.79 -11.86 -1.56
C HIS A 157 4.49 -13.19 -1.73
N VAL A 158 3.81 -14.29 -1.43
CA VAL A 158 4.33 -15.65 -1.64
C VAL A 158 4.32 -16.02 -3.12
N LYS A 159 3.17 -15.93 -3.77
CA LYS A 159 3.05 -15.99 -5.22
C LYS A 159 3.23 -14.58 -5.78
N PRO A 160 4.17 -14.36 -6.73
CA PRO A 160 4.50 -13.02 -7.21
C PRO A 160 3.30 -12.24 -7.73
N TRP A 161 3.22 -10.95 -7.39
CA TRP A 161 2.14 -10.04 -7.79
C TRP A 161 1.76 -10.12 -9.27
N ALA A 162 2.76 -10.24 -10.15
CA ALA A 162 2.56 -10.22 -11.60
C ALA A 162 1.69 -11.36 -12.12
N VAL A 163 1.71 -12.51 -11.45
CA VAL A 163 0.97 -13.72 -11.85
C VAL A 163 -0.29 -13.97 -11.02
N CYS A 164 -0.60 -13.07 -10.09
CA CYS A 164 -1.78 -13.17 -9.23
C CYS A 164 -3.03 -12.58 -9.86
N SER A 165 -4.17 -13.23 -9.64
CA SER A 165 -5.49 -12.60 -9.80
C SER A 165 -5.68 -11.46 -8.80
N ASN A 166 -6.68 -10.59 -9.02
CA ASN A 166 -6.98 -9.49 -8.10
C ASN A 166 -7.37 -9.98 -6.69
N ALA A 167 -7.99 -11.14 -6.57
CA ALA A 167 -8.33 -11.75 -5.28
C ALA A 167 -7.08 -12.22 -4.55
N GLU A 168 -6.17 -12.94 -5.23
CA GLU A 168 -4.91 -13.43 -4.67
C GLU A 168 -3.99 -12.29 -4.23
N ARG A 169 -3.97 -11.17 -4.97
CA ARG A 169 -3.18 -9.97 -4.61
C ARG A 169 -3.58 -9.37 -3.26
N LEU A 170 -4.81 -9.57 -2.84
CA LEU A 170 -5.37 -9.03 -1.60
C LEU A 170 -5.50 -10.08 -0.50
N SER A 171 -5.28 -11.36 -0.81
CA SER A 171 -5.43 -12.46 0.15
C SER A 171 -4.26 -12.48 1.14
N ALA A 172 -4.55 -12.47 2.43
CA ALA A 172 -3.53 -12.68 3.48
C ALA A 172 -2.92 -14.09 3.40
N GLU A 173 -3.59 -15.02 2.70
CA GLU A 173 -3.08 -16.37 2.44
C GLU A 173 -2.06 -16.40 1.30
N ASN A 174 -1.86 -15.28 0.62
CA ASN A 174 -0.78 -15.11 -0.34
C ASN A 174 0.35 -14.23 0.20
N GLY A 175 0.55 -14.17 1.49
CA GLY A 175 1.57 -13.28 2.04
C GLY A 175 2.19 -13.72 3.35
N LEU A 176 3.42 -13.26 3.55
CA LEU A 176 4.17 -13.34 4.79
C LEU A 176 4.53 -11.93 5.28
N LEU A 177 4.59 -11.74 6.59
CA LEU A 177 5.06 -10.50 7.19
C LEU A 177 6.54 -10.66 7.57
N LEU A 178 7.41 -9.94 6.88
CA LEU A 178 8.86 -10.13 6.96
C LEU A 178 9.59 -8.83 7.28
N THR A 179 10.79 -8.91 7.85
CA THR A 179 11.73 -7.79 7.88
C THR A 179 12.38 -7.60 6.50
N PRO A 180 12.98 -6.43 6.17
CA PRO A 180 13.53 -6.13 4.85
C PRO A 180 14.53 -7.17 4.34
N THR A 181 15.38 -7.69 5.22
CA THR A 181 16.37 -8.72 4.85
C THR A 181 15.68 -10.01 4.42
N PHE A 182 14.72 -10.50 5.19
CA PHE A 182 14.02 -11.75 4.88
C PHE A 182 13.06 -11.59 3.71
N ASP A 183 12.41 -10.45 3.56
CA ASP A 183 11.63 -10.10 2.37
C ASP A 183 12.49 -10.19 1.10
N LYS A 184 13.67 -9.57 1.13
CA LYS A 184 14.58 -9.59 -0.01
C LYS A 184 15.11 -10.98 -0.35
N LEU A 185 15.43 -11.78 0.65
CA LEU A 185 15.86 -13.15 0.46
C LEU A 185 14.75 -14.01 -0.15
N PHE A 186 13.52 -13.85 0.33
CA PHE A 186 12.35 -14.58 -0.13
C PHE A 186 11.98 -14.17 -1.57
N ASP A 187 11.82 -12.89 -1.85
CA ASP A 187 11.52 -12.37 -3.19
C ASP A 187 12.52 -12.81 -4.27
N ARG A 188 13.78 -13.00 -3.87
CA ARG A 188 14.84 -13.44 -4.78
C ARG A 188 14.97 -14.96 -4.88
N GLY A 189 14.11 -15.70 -4.18
CA GLY A 189 14.17 -17.15 -4.14
C GLY A 189 15.43 -17.68 -3.47
N LEU A 190 16.08 -16.88 -2.64
CA LEU A 190 17.26 -17.30 -1.87
C LEU A 190 16.88 -18.08 -0.61
N ILE A 191 15.66 -17.90 -0.12
CA ILE A 191 15.03 -18.73 0.90
C ILE A 191 13.63 -19.13 0.44
N THR A 192 13.12 -20.21 1.01
CA THR A 192 11.71 -20.61 0.92
C THR A 192 11.27 -21.32 2.19
N PHE A 193 9.98 -21.62 2.31
CA PHE A 193 9.43 -22.34 3.44
C PHE A 193 8.65 -23.55 2.97
N SER A 194 8.72 -24.66 3.71
CA SER A 194 7.87 -25.82 3.49
C SER A 194 6.43 -25.57 3.94
N GLU A 195 5.56 -26.53 3.60
CA GLU A 195 4.19 -26.59 4.12
C GLU A 195 4.09 -26.72 5.66
N SER A 196 5.18 -27.08 6.33
CA SER A 196 5.26 -27.15 7.80
C SER A 196 5.95 -25.92 8.42
N GLY A 197 6.25 -24.89 7.63
CA GLY A 197 6.92 -23.66 8.09
C GLY A 197 8.43 -23.79 8.26
N ARG A 198 9.07 -24.86 7.78
CA ARG A 198 10.53 -25.01 7.81
C ARG A 198 11.17 -24.18 6.73
N ILE A 199 12.23 -23.44 7.08
CA ILE A 199 13.01 -22.66 6.14
C ILE A 199 14.02 -23.52 5.38
N TYR A 200 14.22 -23.21 4.09
CA TYR A 200 15.25 -23.76 3.23
C TYR A 200 16.05 -22.65 2.58
N PHE A 201 17.36 -22.88 2.45
CA PHE A 201 18.29 -21.94 1.82
C PHE A 201 18.64 -22.38 0.40
N SER A 202 18.71 -21.44 -0.50
CA SER A 202 19.26 -21.67 -1.83
C SER A 202 20.76 -21.96 -1.77
N SER A 203 21.25 -22.86 -2.60
CA SER A 203 22.68 -23.11 -2.80
C SER A 203 23.46 -21.87 -3.31
N GLN A 204 22.78 -20.79 -3.66
CA GLN A 204 23.41 -19.50 -4.02
C GLN A 204 23.80 -18.68 -2.79
N LEU A 205 23.26 -18.96 -1.60
CA LEU A 205 23.69 -18.34 -0.37
C LEU A 205 24.97 -18.99 0.13
N SER A 206 25.96 -18.18 0.50
CA SER A 206 27.16 -18.70 1.17
C SER A 206 26.88 -18.98 2.64
N GLU A 207 27.57 -19.97 3.20
CA GLU A 207 27.49 -20.30 4.64
C GLU A 207 27.74 -19.08 5.52
N SER A 208 28.71 -18.23 5.15
CA SER A 208 29.02 -17.01 5.91
C SER A 208 27.87 -15.98 5.92
N VAL A 209 26.95 -16.02 4.94
CA VAL A 209 25.74 -15.19 4.95
C VAL A 209 24.69 -15.84 5.84
N ILE A 210 24.51 -17.17 5.72
CA ILE A 210 23.55 -17.93 6.54
C ILE A 210 23.84 -17.75 8.03
N ASP A 211 25.11 -17.88 8.43
CA ASP A 211 25.56 -17.69 9.83
C ASP A 211 25.15 -16.30 10.38
N LYS A 212 25.25 -15.26 9.54
CA LYS A 212 24.87 -13.89 9.94
C LYS A 212 23.36 -13.65 10.04
N LEU A 213 22.55 -14.52 9.49
CA LEU A 213 21.09 -14.45 9.62
C LEU A 213 20.62 -14.96 10.98
N HIS A 214 21.49 -15.62 11.75
CA HIS A 214 21.20 -16.24 13.05
C HIS A 214 20.02 -17.22 13.02
N ILE A 215 19.84 -17.92 11.89
CA ILE A 215 18.88 -18.99 11.68
C ILE A 215 19.56 -20.16 10.96
N SER A 216 19.04 -21.35 11.16
CA SER A 216 19.58 -22.57 10.58
C SER A 216 18.62 -23.19 9.56
N GLU A 217 19.16 -23.92 8.60
CA GLU A 217 18.33 -24.66 7.67
C GLU A 217 17.47 -25.68 8.42
N GLY A 218 16.17 -25.68 8.13
CA GLY A 218 15.19 -26.55 8.80
C GLY A 218 14.56 -25.97 10.05
N ASP A 219 14.99 -24.79 10.52
CA ASP A 219 14.28 -24.07 11.59
C ASP A 219 12.80 -23.87 11.18
N SER A 220 11.91 -24.04 12.15
CA SER A 220 10.46 -23.97 11.94
C SER A 220 9.86 -22.69 12.49
N PHE A 221 9.01 -22.05 11.67
CA PHE A 221 8.30 -20.82 12.00
C PHE A 221 6.79 -21.01 11.90
N ASP A 222 6.03 -20.33 12.76
CA ASP A 222 4.56 -20.36 12.72
C ASP A 222 4.03 -19.42 11.62
N LEU A 223 3.91 -19.94 10.42
CA LEU A 223 3.38 -19.24 9.26
C LEU A 223 1.85 -19.15 9.23
N LYS A 224 1.15 -19.63 10.28
CA LYS A 224 -0.33 -19.72 10.30
C LYS A 224 -0.85 -20.40 9.03
N ILE A 225 -0.35 -21.62 8.77
CA ILE A 225 -0.54 -22.35 7.53
C ILE A 225 -2.00 -22.71 7.29
N SER A 226 -2.55 -22.25 6.17
CA SER A 226 -3.84 -22.62 5.60
C SER A 226 -3.65 -23.46 4.32
N THR A 227 -4.72 -24.05 3.79
CA THR A 227 -4.66 -24.76 2.51
C THR A 227 -4.23 -23.85 1.36
N GLU A 228 -4.72 -22.61 1.33
CA GLU A 228 -4.36 -21.62 0.29
C GLU A 228 -2.89 -21.20 0.42
N LEU A 229 -2.41 -20.92 1.64
CA LEU A 229 -0.99 -20.59 1.84
C LEU A 229 -0.06 -21.74 1.43
N LYS A 230 -0.43 -23.01 1.70
CA LYS A 230 0.32 -24.17 1.21
C LYS A 230 0.49 -24.15 -0.31
N GLN A 231 -0.59 -23.94 -1.03
CA GLN A 231 -0.56 -23.89 -2.51
C GLN A 231 0.35 -22.75 -3.00
N ASN A 232 0.28 -21.58 -2.36
CA ASN A 232 1.14 -20.45 -2.70
C ASN A 232 2.61 -20.72 -2.37
N LEU A 233 2.90 -21.35 -1.23
CA LEU A 233 4.26 -21.77 -0.86
C LEU A 233 4.81 -22.83 -1.85
N GLN A 234 4.00 -23.80 -2.26
CA GLN A 234 4.37 -24.75 -3.29
C GLN A 234 4.73 -24.04 -4.60
N TYR A 235 3.91 -23.07 -5.03
CA TYR A 235 4.24 -22.25 -6.20
C TYR A 235 5.58 -21.55 -6.04
N HIS A 236 5.84 -20.94 -4.86
CA HIS A 236 7.11 -20.28 -4.59
C HIS A 236 8.30 -21.23 -4.67
N GLN A 237 8.16 -22.44 -4.12
CA GLN A 237 9.19 -23.49 -4.20
C GLN A 237 9.49 -23.92 -5.63
N ASP A 238 8.45 -24.09 -6.44
CA ASP A 238 8.59 -24.64 -7.79
C ASP A 238 9.07 -23.59 -8.81
N VAL A 239 8.71 -22.32 -8.62
CA VAL A 239 8.87 -21.28 -9.65
C VAL A 239 9.86 -20.19 -9.25
N VAL A 240 9.89 -19.80 -7.97
CA VAL A 240 10.70 -18.67 -7.49
C VAL A 240 11.99 -19.13 -6.83
N PHE A 241 11.92 -20.20 -6.03
CA PHE A 241 13.07 -20.69 -5.25
C PHE A 241 14.16 -21.25 -6.15
N VAL A 242 15.41 -20.86 -5.90
CA VAL A 242 16.57 -21.27 -6.71
C VAL A 242 17.28 -22.44 -6.06
N THR A 243 17.04 -23.64 -6.58
CA THR A 243 17.61 -24.90 -6.05
C THR A 243 19.02 -25.22 -6.55
N GLN A 244 19.42 -24.68 -7.71
CA GLN A 244 20.74 -24.96 -8.32
C GLN A 244 21.41 -23.70 -8.82
N LYS A 245 22.77 -23.62 -8.71
CA LYS A 245 23.55 -22.68 -9.51
C LYS A 245 23.24 -22.99 -10.98
N ARG A 246 22.68 -22.04 -11.73
CA ARG A 246 22.59 -22.16 -13.18
C ARG A 246 23.99 -22.46 -13.68
N GLY A 247 24.24 -23.70 -14.07
CA GLY A 247 25.48 -24.08 -14.72
C GLY A 247 25.69 -23.12 -15.88
N LYS A 248 26.87 -22.51 -15.98
CA LYS A 248 27.27 -21.85 -17.20
C LYS A 248 27.14 -22.90 -18.31
N ALA A 249 26.21 -22.67 -19.24
CA ALA A 249 26.29 -23.35 -20.52
C ALA A 249 27.65 -22.99 -21.10
N ILE A 250 28.49 -24.00 -21.28
CA ILE A 250 29.77 -23.93 -21.99
C ILE A 250 29.47 -23.69 -23.46
#